data_19f1364af0ab21f80fb15af8305687a3
#
_entry.id   19f1364af0ab21f80fb15af8305687a3
#
_cell.length_a   1.000
_cell.length_b   1.000
_cell.length_c   1.000
_cell.angle_alpha   90.00
_cell.angle_beta   90.00
_cell.angle_gamma   90.00
#
_symmetry.space_group_name_H-M   'P 1'
#
loop_
_entity.id
_entity.type
_entity.pdbx_description
1 polymer ?
#
loop_
_entity_poly.entity_id
_entity_poly.type
_entity_poly.pdbx_seq_one_letter_code
_entity_poly.pdbx_strand_id
1 'polypeptide(L)'
;MLVKIVLFCLLLTTTAFGQVDLQKPFRECGIEGSTTIYDYKNKKWIYSNEADSQIPTLPASTFKIINSLIVLETGVVRDENEVVPWVGKTDTVLYGYRPDIYHDMSIKEAFEKSAGWVYVELAKKIGKERYLDYLKRCGYGNQDLAGSEGADFWNFGNFAISPANQVTFLRDFYEEKLPFSKRTYEIVKRIMVTERTNDYTLRAKTGWTRYGGKDTGWWVGYVERQDNVYFFATRLIKPRSTPNRRFGACRLDITKAILRQMQVLD
;
A
#
# COMPACT_ATOMS: atom_id res chain seq x y z
N MET A 1 75.43 -12.75 8.86
CA MET A 1 74.46 -11.77 8.35
C MET A 1 73.05 -12.33 8.57
N LEU A 2 72.39 -11.96 9.68
CA LEU A 2 71.05 -12.44 9.99
C LEU A 2 70.01 -11.48 9.38
N VAL A 3 69.17 -11.96 8.42
CA VAL A 3 68.04 -11.23 7.87
C VAL A 3 66.84 -11.40 8.81
N LYS A 4 66.43 -10.33 9.47
CA LYS A 4 65.19 -10.29 10.27
C LYS A 4 64.02 -10.08 9.32
N ILE A 5 63.19 -11.11 9.17
CA ILE A 5 61.90 -11.01 8.49
C ILE A 5 60.90 -10.40 9.48
N VAL A 6 60.43 -9.19 9.22
CA VAL A 6 59.34 -8.55 9.96
C VAL A 6 58.03 -8.94 9.27
N LEU A 7 57.26 -9.80 9.95
CA LEU A 7 55.93 -10.22 9.53
C LEU A 7 54.93 -9.10 9.89
N PHE A 8 54.44 -8.38 8.88
CA PHE A 8 53.40 -7.34 9.05
C PHE A 8 52.04 -8.00 9.03
N CYS A 9 51.47 -8.26 10.22
CA CYS A 9 50.08 -8.72 10.31
C CYS A 9 49.11 -7.58 9.99
N LEU A 10 48.53 -7.57 8.78
CA LEU A 10 47.38 -6.74 8.45
C LEU A 10 46.15 -7.26 9.22
N LEU A 11 45.76 -6.57 10.27
CA LEU A 11 44.45 -6.75 10.92
C LEU A 11 43.37 -6.20 10.01
N LEU A 12 42.72 -7.08 9.23
CA LEU A 12 41.48 -6.76 8.53
C LEU A 12 40.36 -6.65 9.58
N THR A 13 40.06 -5.42 10.00
CA THR A 13 38.85 -5.13 10.77
C THR A 13 37.63 -5.27 9.84
N THR A 14 37.02 -6.43 9.79
CA THR A 14 35.68 -6.60 9.22
C THR A 14 34.70 -5.89 10.13
N THR A 15 34.25 -4.70 9.74
CA THR A 15 33.06 -4.10 10.35
C THR A 15 31.89 -5.01 10.00
N ALA A 16 31.46 -5.81 10.97
CA ALA A 16 30.19 -6.53 10.89
C ALA A 16 29.06 -5.49 10.85
N PHE A 17 28.61 -5.14 9.67
CA PHE A 17 27.33 -4.48 9.54
C PHE A 17 26.28 -5.44 10.09
N GLY A 18 25.74 -5.12 11.27
CA GLY A 18 24.68 -5.90 11.88
C GLY A 18 23.57 -6.13 10.86
N GLN A 19 23.22 -7.39 10.64
CA GLN A 19 22.15 -7.77 9.72
C GLN A 19 20.87 -7.04 10.15
N VAL A 20 20.28 -6.25 9.26
CA VAL A 20 19.06 -5.48 9.53
C VAL A 20 17.93 -6.46 9.84
N ASP A 21 17.40 -6.44 11.06
CA ASP A 21 16.29 -7.29 11.48
C ASP A 21 14.96 -6.66 11.14
N LEU A 22 14.48 -6.95 9.94
CA LEU A 22 13.20 -6.42 9.43
C LEU A 22 11.97 -6.99 10.15
N GLN A 23 12.11 -8.06 10.96
CA GLN A 23 11.02 -8.61 11.77
C GLN A 23 10.93 -7.97 13.17
N LYS A 24 11.95 -7.26 13.61
CA LYS A 24 11.94 -6.59 14.93
C LYS A 24 10.74 -5.66 15.11
N PRO A 25 10.38 -4.77 14.17
CA PRO A 25 9.22 -3.88 14.35
C PRO A 25 7.89 -4.62 14.46
N PHE A 26 7.74 -5.81 13.82
CA PHE A 26 6.55 -6.65 13.96
C PHE A 26 6.44 -7.23 15.38
N ARG A 27 7.55 -7.73 15.93
CA ARG A 27 7.60 -8.24 17.32
C ARG A 27 7.29 -7.14 18.34
N GLU A 28 7.81 -5.93 18.14
CA GLU A 28 7.54 -4.77 19.00
C GLU A 28 6.08 -4.33 18.96
N CYS A 29 5.42 -4.50 17.84
CA CYS A 29 3.96 -4.27 17.69
C CYS A 29 3.11 -5.46 18.18
N GLY A 30 3.71 -6.61 18.48
CA GLY A 30 3.01 -7.83 18.86
C GLY A 30 2.03 -8.29 17.77
N ILE A 31 2.45 -8.28 16.50
CA ILE A 31 1.58 -8.57 15.38
C ILE A 31 2.30 -9.36 14.29
N GLU A 32 1.56 -10.22 13.59
CA GLU A 32 2.03 -10.96 12.42
C GLU A 32 1.86 -10.14 11.14
N GLY A 33 2.77 -10.38 10.18
CA GLY A 33 2.71 -9.75 8.89
C GLY A 33 4.05 -9.70 8.18
N SER A 34 4.08 -8.97 7.09
CA SER A 34 5.29 -8.76 6.30
C SER A 34 5.37 -7.34 5.72
N THR A 35 6.59 -6.92 5.44
CA THR A 35 6.90 -5.78 4.58
C THR A 35 7.71 -6.30 3.39
N THR A 36 7.19 -6.02 2.20
CA THR A 36 7.84 -6.30 0.92
C THR A 36 8.28 -4.97 0.34
N ILE A 37 9.55 -4.88 -0.07
CA ILE A 37 10.15 -3.66 -0.64
C ILE A 37 10.83 -4.00 -1.96
N TYR A 38 10.75 -3.08 -2.92
CA TYR A 38 11.55 -3.11 -4.14
C TYR A 38 12.41 -1.85 -4.23
N ASP A 39 13.73 -2.05 -4.21
CA ASP A 39 14.74 -1.03 -4.44
C ASP A 39 14.92 -0.85 -5.95
N TYR A 40 14.43 0.27 -6.48
CA TYR A 40 14.31 0.48 -7.92
C TYR A 40 15.65 0.59 -8.63
N LYS A 41 16.57 1.37 -8.07
CA LYS A 41 17.90 1.60 -8.64
C LYS A 41 18.73 0.31 -8.70
N ASN A 42 18.69 -0.46 -7.60
CA ASN A 42 19.47 -1.68 -7.47
C ASN A 42 18.72 -2.92 -8.01
N LYS A 43 17.47 -2.78 -8.45
CA LYS A 43 16.59 -3.86 -8.93
C LYS A 43 16.48 -5.02 -7.92
N LYS A 44 16.41 -4.69 -6.63
CA LYS A 44 16.48 -5.66 -5.54
C LYS A 44 15.17 -5.73 -4.77
N TRP A 45 14.67 -6.95 -4.60
CA TRP A 45 13.59 -7.25 -3.68
C TRP A 45 14.15 -7.46 -2.27
N ILE A 46 13.43 -6.94 -1.27
CA ILE A 46 13.77 -7.03 0.14
C ILE A 46 12.50 -7.43 0.89
N TYR A 47 12.59 -8.49 1.67
CA TYR A 47 11.45 -9.08 2.36
C TYR A 47 11.73 -9.20 3.86
N SER A 48 10.78 -8.80 4.68
CA SER A 48 10.81 -9.19 6.10
C SER A 48 10.34 -10.65 6.28
N ASN A 49 9.49 -11.14 5.37
CA ASN A 49 9.07 -12.53 5.23
C ASN A 49 8.70 -12.78 3.76
N GLU A 50 9.55 -13.50 3.03
CA GLU A 50 9.38 -13.73 1.60
C GLU A 50 8.16 -14.62 1.29
N ALA A 51 7.94 -15.68 2.06
CA ALA A 51 6.80 -16.57 1.87
C ALA A 51 5.47 -15.81 2.04
N ASP A 52 5.36 -14.95 3.05
CA ASP A 52 4.17 -14.12 3.29
C ASP A 52 3.94 -13.08 2.17
N SER A 53 5.01 -12.64 1.51
CA SER A 53 4.92 -11.66 0.41
C SER A 53 4.10 -12.14 -0.79
N GLN A 54 3.95 -13.45 -0.95
CA GLN A 54 3.21 -14.09 -2.04
C GLN A 54 1.75 -14.42 -1.68
N ILE A 55 1.36 -14.34 -0.41
CA ILE A 55 0.03 -14.71 0.04
C ILE A 55 -0.98 -13.59 -0.25
N PRO A 56 -2.00 -13.82 -1.10
CA PRO A 56 -2.97 -12.79 -1.43
C PRO A 56 -4.02 -12.64 -0.31
N THR A 57 -4.45 -11.40 -0.07
CA THR A 57 -5.58 -11.06 0.82
C THR A 57 -6.35 -9.87 0.25
N LEU A 58 -7.53 -9.56 0.80
CA LEU A 58 -8.31 -8.39 0.41
C LEU A 58 -7.47 -7.10 0.53
N PRO A 59 -7.41 -6.25 -0.51
CA PRO A 59 -6.63 -5.01 -0.49
C PRO A 59 -7.22 -3.93 0.41
N ALA A 60 -8.48 -4.01 0.74
CA ALA A 60 -9.19 -2.95 1.45
C ALA A 60 -9.01 -1.57 0.76
N SER A 61 -8.82 -0.50 1.53
CA SER A 61 -8.69 0.85 0.98
C SER A 61 -7.40 1.11 0.17
N THR A 62 -6.45 0.16 0.08
CA THR A 62 -5.33 0.32 -0.87
C THR A 62 -5.81 0.22 -2.32
N PHE A 63 -6.93 -0.46 -2.55
CA PHE A 63 -7.63 -0.50 -3.84
C PHE A 63 -8.00 0.89 -4.37
N LYS A 64 -8.12 1.90 -3.50
CA LYS A 64 -8.42 3.27 -3.91
C LYS A 64 -7.38 3.85 -4.89
N ILE A 65 -6.15 3.34 -4.92
CA ILE A 65 -5.14 3.79 -5.90
C ILE A 65 -5.61 3.43 -7.32
N ILE A 66 -5.82 2.13 -7.60
CA ILE A 66 -6.29 1.69 -8.92
C ILE A 66 -7.72 2.16 -9.19
N ASN A 67 -8.57 2.23 -8.17
CA ASN A 67 -9.92 2.74 -8.31
C ASN A 67 -9.92 4.21 -8.78
N SER A 68 -9.06 5.07 -8.21
CA SER A 68 -8.91 6.47 -8.65
C SER A 68 -8.42 6.56 -10.11
N LEU A 69 -7.50 5.70 -10.52
CA LEU A 69 -7.07 5.59 -11.91
C LEU A 69 -8.26 5.27 -12.83
N ILE A 70 -9.06 4.28 -12.47
CA ILE A 70 -10.20 3.83 -13.29
C ILE A 70 -11.31 4.88 -13.36
N VAL A 71 -11.69 5.50 -12.24
CA VAL A 71 -12.78 6.50 -12.24
C VAL A 71 -12.42 7.76 -13.03
N LEU A 72 -11.14 8.18 -12.99
CA LEU A 72 -10.63 9.29 -13.78
C LEU A 72 -10.53 8.96 -15.27
N GLU A 73 -9.96 7.78 -15.60
CA GLU A 73 -9.78 7.37 -16.99
C GLU A 73 -11.10 7.13 -17.71
N THR A 74 -12.11 6.62 -17.00
CA THR A 74 -13.44 6.36 -17.55
C THR A 74 -14.32 7.61 -17.61
N GLY A 75 -13.83 8.75 -17.10
CA GLY A 75 -14.57 10.02 -17.06
C GLY A 75 -15.77 10.01 -16.10
N VAL A 76 -15.86 9.03 -15.18
CA VAL A 76 -16.88 9.01 -14.12
C VAL A 76 -16.71 10.19 -13.18
N VAL A 77 -15.47 10.64 -13.00
CA VAL A 77 -15.12 11.94 -12.41
C VAL A 77 -14.12 12.67 -13.30
N ARG A 78 -14.22 14.01 -13.33
CA ARG A 78 -13.36 14.84 -14.18
C ARG A 78 -11.96 15.01 -13.62
N ASP A 79 -11.87 15.27 -12.31
CA ASP A 79 -10.60 15.50 -11.62
C ASP A 79 -10.73 15.23 -10.11
N GLU A 80 -9.65 15.45 -9.37
CA GLU A 80 -9.57 15.23 -7.93
C GLU A 80 -10.42 16.18 -7.09
N ASN A 81 -10.88 17.30 -7.64
CA ASN A 81 -11.69 18.30 -6.95
C ASN A 81 -13.19 18.08 -7.16
N GLU A 82 -13.57 17.18 -8.10
CA GLU A 82 -14.98 16.88 -8.31
C GLU A 82 -15.61 16.31 -7.05
N VAL A 83 -16.74 16.92 -6.67
CA VAL A 83 -17.47 16.60 -5.44
C VAL A 83 -18.50 15.50 -5.72
N VAL A 84 -18.46 14.45 -4.94
CA VAL A 84 -19.48 13.40 -4.89
C VAL A 84 -20.46 13.71 -3.76
N PRO A 85 -21.76 13.95 -4.06
CA PRO A 85 -22.76 14.22 -3.03
C PRO A 85 -22.93 13.05 -2.08
N TRP A 86 -23.07 13.37 -0.80
CA TRP A 86 -23.37 12.37 0.24
C TRP A 86 -24.72 11.72 0.02
N VAL A 87 -24.76 10.39 0.02
CA VAL A 87 -26.00 9.62 -0.22
C VAL A 87 -26.91 9.50 1.01
N GLY A 88 -26.58 10.19 2.10
CA GLY A 88 -27.40 10.25 3.31
C GLY A 88 -27.36 9.01 4.21
N LYS A 89 -26.70 7.93 3.79
CA LYS A 89 -26.65 6.67 4.55
C LYS A 89 -25.42 5.83 4.22
N THR A 90 -24.97 5.03 5.18
CA THR A 90 -23.98 3.96 5.01
C THR A 90 -24.24 2.86 6.03
N ASP A 91 -23.76 1.67 5.76
CA ASP A 91 -23.81 0.57 6.73
C ASP A 91 -22.72 0.77 7.79
N THR A 92 -23.11 1.33 8.94
CA THR A 92 -22.19 1.60 10.05
C THR A 92 -21.75 0.34 10.81
N VAL A 93 -22.47 -0.78 10.68
CA VAL A 93 -22.08 -2.07 11.25
C VAL A 93 -20.93 -2.65 10.43
N LEU A 94 -21.05 -2.61 9.11
CA LEU A 94 -20.08 -3.16 8.18
C LEU A 94 -18.81 -2.30 8.09
N TYR A 95 -18.96 -0.97 7.94
CA TYR A 95 -17.84 -0.03 7.72
C TYR A 95 -17.36 0.67 8.99
N GLY A 96 -18.10 0.53 10.10
CA GLY A 96 -17.86 1.32 11.31
C GLY A 96 -18.47 2.71 11.25
N TYR A 97 -18.72 3.30 12.41
CA TYR A 97 -19.27 4.65 12.52
C TYR A 97 -18.17 5.69 12.33
N ARG A 98 -18.27 6.49 11.27
CA ARG A 98 -17.28 7.49 10.85
C ARG A 98 -17.97 8.80 10.43
N PRO A 99 -18.55 9.56 11.39
CA PRO A 99 -19.28 10.79 11.07
C PRO A 99 -18.43 11.87 10.41
N ASP A 100 -17.11 11.78 10.56
CA ASP A 100 -16.11 12.65 9.91
C ASP A 100 -16.06 12.55 8.39
N ILE A 101 -16.72 11.56 7.80
CA ILE A 101 -16.80 11.35 6.35
C ILE A 101 -18.24 11.36 5.81
N TYR A 102 -19.26 11.72 6.60
CA TYR A 102 -20.66 11.71 6.19
C TYR A 102 -21.12 13.08 5.68
N HIS A 103 -20.50 13.54 4.62
CA HIS A 103 -20.79 14.80 3.93
C HIS A 103 -20.33 14.70 2.47
N ASP A 104 -20.71 15.69 1.65
CA ASP A 104 -20.22 15.82 0.28
C ASP A 104 -18.70 15.92 0.25
N MET A 105 -18.03 15.13 -0.59
CA MET A 105 -16.57 15.03 -0.59
C MET A 105 -15.99 15.09 -1.99
N SER A 106 -14.87 15.80 -2.15
CA SER A 106 -14.04 15.68 -3.34
C SER A 106 -13.32 14.33 -3.40
N ILE A 107 -12.89 13.91 -4.58
CA ILE A 107 -12.09 12.69 -4.76
C ILE A 107 -10.79 12.74 -3.94
N LYS A 108 -10.14 13.90 -3.92
CA LYS A 108 -8.94 14.13 -3.10
C LYS A 108 -9.21 13.89 -1.62
N GLU A 109 -10.23 14.51 -1.07
CA GLU A 109 -10.61 14.34 0.34
C GLU A 109 -11.02 12.90 0.65
N ALA A 110 -11.81 12.28 -0.23
CA ALA A 110 -12.23 10.88 -0.08
C ALA A 110 -11.05 9.90 -0.10
N PHE A 111 -10.01 10.17 -0.89
CA PHE A 111 -8.78 9.40 -0.89
C PHE A 111 -8.01 9.58 0.43
N GLU A 112 -7.80 10.82 0.85
CA GLU A 112 -7.08 11.20 2.06
C GLU A 112 -7.74 10.61 3.32
N LYS A 113 -9.04 10.88 3.52
CA LYS A 113 -9.83 10.37 4.66
C LYS A 113 -10.21 8.90 4.52
N SER A 114 -9.92 8.28 3.38
CA SER A 114 -10.28 6.89 3.09
C SER A 114 -11.79 6.65 3.14
N ALA A 115 -12.60 7.60 2.67
CA ALA A 115 -14.05 7.52 2.66
C ALA A 115 -14.51 6.39 1.73
N GLY A 116 -14.98 5.28 2.32
CA GLY A 116 -15.40 4.07 1.57
C GLY A 116 -16.60 4.33 0.71
N TRP A 117 -17.62 5.03 1.25
CA TRP A 117 -18.87 5.28 0.59
C TRP A 117 -18.72 5.98 -0.78
N VAL A 118 -17.80 6.95 -0.90
CA VAL A 118 -17.53 7.64 -2.17
C VAL A 118 -17.14 6.64 -3.25
N TYR A 119 -16.15 5.80 -2.96
CA TYR A 119 -15.65 4.82 -3.91
C TYR A 119 -16.65 3.71 -4.23
N VAL A 120 -17.55 3.38 -3.30
CA VAL A 120 -18.68 2.47 -3.55
C VAL A 120 -19.66 3.09 -4.55
N GLU A 121 -20.01 4.37 -4.38
CA GLU A 121 -20.90 5.06 -5.32
C GLU A 121 -20.30 5.22 -6.71
N LEU A 122 -19.00 5.52 -6.79
CA LEU A 122 -18.29 5.56 -8.07
C LEU A 122 -18.21 4.19 -8.74
N ALA A 123 -17.97 3.14 -7.95
CA ALA A 123 -17.91 1.78 -8.47
C ALA A 123 -19.23 1.29 -9.06
N LYS A 124 -20.37 1.69 -8.49
CA LYS A 124 -21.68 1.42 -9.07
C LYS A 124 -21.83 2.01 -10.48
N LYS A 125 -21.27 3.19 -10.72
CA LYS A 125 -21.29 3.85 -12.04
C LYS A 125 -20.39 3.17 -13.07
N ILE A 126 -19.27 2.55 -12.64
CA ILE A 126 -18.32 1.85 -13.51
C ILE A 126 -18.82 0.47 -13.91
N GLY A 127 -19.32 -0.30 -12.94
CA GLY A 127 -19.78 -1.68 -13.14
C GLY A 127 -18.66 -2.71 -13.11
N LYS A 128 -19.01 -3.96 -12.74
CA LYS A 128 -18.06 -5.06 -12.52
C LYS A 128 -17.24 -5.44 -13.76
N GLU A 129 -17.87 -5.44 -14.93
CA GLU A 129 -17.20 -5.83 -16.21
C GLU A 129 -16.03 -4.89 -16.55
N ARG A 130 -16.26 -3.57 -16.42
CA ARG A 130 -15.22 -2.58 -16.70
C ARG A 130 -14.09 -2.63 -15.67
N TYR A 131 -14.39 -2.88 -14.40
CA TYR A 131 -13.35 -3.16 -13.40
C TYR A 131 -12.54 -4.38 -13.78
N LEU A 132 -13.18 -5.48 -14.16
CA LEU A 132 -12.49 -6.71 -14.52
C LEU A 132 -11.53 -6.50 -15.71
N ASP A 133 -11.93 -5.74 -16.73
CA ASP A 133 -11.07 -5.38 -17.86
C ASP A 133 -9.81 -4.63 -17.37
N TYR A 134 -9.96 -3.57 -16.60
CA TYR A 134 -8.81 -2.81 -16.08
C TYR A 134 -7.93 -3.65 -15.15
N LEU A 135 -8.50 -4.46 -14.27
CA LEU A 135 -7.74 -5.33 -13.36
C LEU A 135 -6.90 -6.35 -14.13
N LYS A 136 -7.45 -6.95 -15.20
CA LYS A 136 -6.73 -7.85 -16.10
C LYS A 136 -5.58 -7.13 -16.81
N ARG A 137 -5.85 -5.99 -17.42
CA ARG A 137 -4.86 -5.19 -18.13
C ARG A 137 -3.74 -4.66 -17.23
N CYS A 138 -4.04 -4.41 -15.95
CA CYS A 138 -3.06 -3.98 -14.96
C CYS A 138 -2.36 -5.14 -14.24
N GLY A 139 -2.75 -6.40 -14.43
CA GLY A 139 -2.24 -7.54 -13.67
C GLY A 139 -2.47 -7.40 -12.16
N TYR A 140 -3.57 -6.74 -11.76
CA TYR A 140 -3.84 -6.40 -10.37
C TYR A 140 -4.72 -7.44 -9.68
N GLY A 141 -4.17 -8.11 -8.68
CA GLY A 141 -4.85 -9.13 -7.88
C GLY A 141 -5.25 -10.39 -8.66
N ASN A 142 -6.09 -11.21 -8.04
CA ASN A 142 -6.57 -12.47 -8.61
C ASN A 142 -7.74 -12.32 -9.60
N GLN A 143 -8.29 -11.09 -9.74
CA GLN A 143 -9.37 -10.75 -10.67
C GLN A 143 -10.70 -11.50 -10.39
N ASP A 144 -10.84 -12.13 -9.22
CA ASP A 144 -12.08 -12.77 -8.79
C ASP A 144 -12.98 -11.77 -8.05
N LEU A 145 -14.00 -11.27 -8.72
CA LEU A 145 -14.96 -10.31 -8.17
C LEU A 145 -16.21 -10.98 -7.56
N ALA A 146 -16.19 -12.30 -7.40
CA ALA A 146 -17.29 -13.05 -6.79
C ALA A 146 -17.28 -12.91 -5.26
N GLY A 147 -18.35 -13.40 -4.61
CA GLY A 147 -18.49 -13.41 -3.16
C GLY A 147 -18.74 -12.04 -2.52
N SER A 148 -18.88 -10.97 -3.32
CA SER A 148 -19.39 -9.68 -2.88
C SER A 148 -20.75 -9.40 -3.49
N GLU A 149 -21.75 -9.14 -2.64
CA GLU A 149 -23.07 -8.71 -3.08
C GLU A 149 -23.09 -7.26 -3.59
N GLY A 150 -22.19 -6.43 -3.06
CA GLY A 150 -22.07 -5.01 -3.38
C GLY A 150 -21.04 -4.70 -4.46
N ALA A 151 -20.82 -3.40 -4.69
CA ALA A 151 -19.82 -2.90 -5.62
C ALA A 151 -18.40 -2.88 -5.03
N ASP A 152 -18.24 -3.17 -3.73
CA ASP A 152 -17.01 -3.03 -2.97
C ASP A 152 -16.27 -4.37 -2.73
N PHE A 153 -16.16 -5.15 -3.77
CA PHE A 153 -15.47 -6.45 -3.79
C PHE A 153 -14.03 -6.41 -3.24
N TRP A 154 -13.42 -5.24 -3.14
CA TRP A 154 -12.09 -5.05 -2.55
C TRP A 154 -12.07 -5.07 -1.01
N ASN A 155 -13.21 -4.96 -0.36
CA ASN A 155 -13.36 -5.06 1.09
C ASN A 155 -13.93 -6.41 1.53
N PHE A 156 -14.74 -7.04 0.66
CA PHE A 156 -15.52 -8.24 0.97
C PHE A 156 -15.57 -9.15 -0.26
N GLY A 157 -15.50 -10.46 -0.07
CA GLY A 157 -15.55 -11.44 -1.16
C GLY A 157 -14.21 -12.10 -1.45
N ASN A 158 -14.06 -12.57 -2.68
CA ASN A 158 -12.92 -13.42 -3.10
C ASN A 158 -11.73 -12.63 -3.68
N PHE A 159 -11.92 -11.33 -3.92
CA PHE A 159 -10.86 -10.53 -4.51
C PHE A 159 -9.66 -10.46 -3.57
N ALA A 160 -8.46 -10.72 -4.11
CA ALA A 160 -7.27 -10.75 -3.29
C ALA A 160 -6.02 -10.32 -4.08
N ILE A 161 -5.06 -9.73 -3.37
CA ILE A 161 -3.78 -9.28 -3.89
C ILE A 161 -2.67 -9.58 -2.89
N SER A 162 -1.49 -10.00 -3.36
CA SER A 162 -0.33 -10.23 -2.51
C SER A 162 0.51 -8.96 -2.30
N PRO A 163 1.32 -8.87 -1.24
CA PRO A 163 2.27 -7.77 -1.06
C PRO A 163 3.19 -7.58 -2.25
N ALA A 164 3.70 -8.65 -2.85
CA ALA A 164 4.56 -8.59 -4.03
C ALA A 164 3.82 -8.02 -5.25
N ASN A 165 2.55 -8.39 -5.45
CA ASN A 165 1.76 -7.84 -6.56
C ASN A 165 1.42 -6.35 -6.32
N GLN A 166 1.16 -5.93 -5.07
CA GLN A 166 1.00 -4.49 -4.72
C GLN A 166 2.25 -3.69 -5.12
N VAL A 167 3.45 -4.19 -4.79
CA VAL A 167 4.72 -3.53 -5.13
C VAL A 167 4.95 -3.50 -6.64
N THR A 168 4.67 -4.60 -7.35
CA THR A 168 4.77 -4.66 -8.81
C THR A 168 3.84 -3.63 -9.47
N PHE A 169 2.57 -3.59 -9.05
CA PHE A 169 1.61 -2.60 -9.53
C PHE A 169 2.07 -1.15 -9.28
N LEU A 170 2.59 -0.84 -8.09
CA LEU A 170 3.08 0.49 -7.76
C LEU A 170 4.29 0.90 -8.59
N ARG A 171 5.18 -0.05 -8.91
CA ARG A 171 6.31 0.19 -9.82
C ARG A 171 5.81 0.51 -11.23
N ASP A 172 4.89 -0.31 -11.76
CA ASP A 172 4.35 -0.11 -13.11
C ASP A 172 3.51 1.18 -13.19
N PHE A 173 2.84 1.55 -12.10
CA PHE A 173 2.18 2.86 -11.94
C PHE A 173 3.19 4.01 -11.96
N TYR A 174 4.28 3.91 -11.23
CA TYR A 174 5.34 4.94 -11.21
C TYR A 174 5.95 5.14 -12.59
N GLU A 175 6.24 4.03 -13.29
CA GLU A 175 6.80 4.00 -14.65
C GLU A 175 5.79 4.35 -15.75
N GLU A 176 4.52 4.60 -15.39
CA GLU A 176 3.42 4.91 -16.34
C GLU A 176 3.19 3.84 -17.41
N LYS A 177 3.41 2.56 -17.07
CA LYS A 177 3.25 1.40 -17.95
C LYS A 177 1.84 0.82 -18.02
N LEU A 178 0.96 1.26 -17.12
CA LEU A 178 -0.42 0.78 -17.05
C LEU A 178 -1.30 1.50 -18.10
N PRO A 179 -2.48 0.97 -18.45
CA PRO A 179 -3.31 1.51 -19.54
C PRO A 179 -4.12 2.75 -19.12
N PHE A 180 -3.43 3.80 -18.67
CA PHE A 180 -4.04 5.07 -18.25
C PHE A 180 -3.36 6.25 -18.95
N SER A 181 -4.08 7.35 -19.08
CA SER A 181 -3.57 8.60 -19.66
C SER A 181 -2.58 9.29 -18.69
N LYS A 182 -1.67 10.08 -19.25
CA LYS A 182 -0.71 10.89 -18.47
C LYS A 182 -1.40 11.76 -17.42
N ARG A 183 -2.52 12.40 -17.81
CA ARG A 183 -3.34 13.21 -16.91
C ARG A 183 -3.83 12.40 -15.71
N THR A 184 -4.33 11.18 -15.93
CA THR A 184 -4.80 10.29 -14.87
C THR A 184 -3.68 9.93 -13.90
N TYR A 185 -2.48 9.63 -14.40
CA TYR A 185 -1.30 9.38 -13.58
C TYR A 185 -0.93 10.59 -12.71
N GLU A 186 -0.86 11.77 -13.31
CA GLU A 186 -0.50 13.01 -12.61
C GLU A 186 -1.45 13.31 -11.45
N ILE A 187 -2.76 13.15 -11.67
CA ILE A 187 -3.78 13.35 -10.64
C ILE A 187 -3.59 12.34 -9.49
N VAL A 188 -3.49 11.06 -9.81
CA VAL A 188 -3.39 10.02 -8.76
C VAL A 188 -2.06 10.13 -8.01
N LYS A 189 -0.94 10.38 -8.69
CA LYS A 189 0.36 10.66 -8.03
C LYS A 189 0.24 11.85 -7.08
N ARG A 190 -0.55 12.88 -7.42
CA ARG A 190 -0.76 14.08 -6.61
C ARG A 190 -1.57 13.80 -5.34
N ILE A 191 -2.70 13.09 -5.46
CA ILE A 191 -3.55 12.77 -4.30
C ILE A 191 -2.94 11.71 -3.36
N MET A 192 -1.96 10.94 -3.83
CA MET A 192 -1.23 9.96 -3.01
C MET A 192 -0.16 10.57 -2.10
N VAL A 193 0.18 11.85 -2.25
CA VAL A 193 1.22 12.48 -1.41
C VAL A 193 0.78 12.47 0.05
N THR A 194 1.53 11.75 0.88
CA THR A 194 1.29 11.61 2.31
C THR A 194 2.26 12.48 3.12
N GLU A 195 3.50 12.60 2.64
CA GLU A 195 4.55 13.36 3.29
C GLU A 195 5.54 13.89 2.24
N ARG A 196 6.02 15.11 2.43
CA ARG A 196 7.06 15.70 1.60
C ARG A 196 8.03 16.46 2.46
N THR A 197 9.31 16.15 2.29
CA THR A 197 10.44 16.85 2.91
C THR A 197 11.38 17.38 1.82
N ASN A 198 12.53 17.93 2.21
CA ASN A 198 13.57 18.30 1.25
C ASN A 198 14.26 17.07 0.64
N ASP A 199 14.26 15.93 1.34
CA ASP A 199 15.02 14.74 0.98
C ASP A 199 14.19 13.68 0.28
N TYR A 200 12.87 13.67 0.50
CA TYR A 200 11.98 12.69 -0.12
C TYR A 200 10.53 13.15 -0.29
N THR A 201 9.82 12.47 -1.18
CA THR A 201 8.36 12.49 -1.26
C THR A 201 7.82 11.09 -1.03
N LEU A 202 6.97 10.92 -0.02
CA LEU A 202 6.27 9.68 0.28
C LEU A 202 4.85 9.75 -0.29
N ARG A 203 4.52 8.78 -1.14
CA ARG A 203 3.17 8.58 -1.67
C ARG A 203 2.65 7.23 -1.23
N ALA A 204 1.50 7.22 -0.55
CA ALA A 204 1.02 5.98 0.03
C ALA A 204 -0.50 5.96 0.24
N LYS A 205 -1.01 4.75 0.51
CA LYS A 205 -2.39 4.52 0.93
C LYS A 205 -2.47 3.44 1.99
N THR A 206 -3.24 3.71 3.03
CA THR A 206 -3.60 2.72 4.06
C THR A 206 -4.81 1.90 3.62
N GLY A 207 -4.89 0.67 4.12
CA GLY A 207 -6.06 -0.19 4.02
C GLY A 207 -6.37 -0.88 5.34
N TRP A 208 -7.64 -1.19 5.58
CA TRP A 208 -8.07 -2.03 6.70
C TRP A 208 -9.43 -2.63 6.36
N THR A 209 -9.52 -3.94 6.41
CA THR A 209 -10.78 -4.68 6.30
C THR A 209 -10.94 -5.68 7.45
N ARG A 210 -12.19 -6.00 7.74
CA ARG A 210 -12.62 -6.95 8.78
C ARG A 210 -13.49 -7.98 8.11
N TYR A 211 -12.88 -9.02 7.56
CA TYR A 211 -13.57 -10.06 6.81
C TYR A 211 -13.02 -11.44 7.15
N GLY A 212 -13.87 -12.48 7.08
CA GLY A 212 -13.47 -13.86 7.34
C GLY A 212 -12.88 -14.10 8.75
N GLY A 213 -13.37 -13.39 9.78
CA GLY A 213 -12.89 -13.53 11.15
C GLY A 213 -11.51 -12.90 11.42
N LYS A 214 -10.96 -12.15 10.47
CA LYS A 214 -9.63 -11.52 10.55
C LYS A 214 -9.71 -10.00 10.37
N ASP A 215 -8.77 -9.30 10.99
CA ASP A 215 -8.38 -7.94 10.62
C ASP A 215 -7.19 -8.03 9.67
N THR A 216 -7.30 -7.43 8.48
CA THR A 216 -6.19 -7.27 7.54
C THR A 216 -5.91 -5.79 7.38
N GLY A 217 -4.70 -5.39 7.72
CA GLY A 217 -4.25 -4.00 7.65
C GLY A 217 -3.12 -3.83 6.63
N TRP A 218 -3.15 -2.73 5.87
CA TRP A 218 -2.19 -2.42 4.84
C TRP A 218 -1.63 -1.00 4.95
N TRP A 219 -0.38 -0.83 4.57
CA TRP A 219 0.17 0.42 4.09
C TRP A 219 1.05 0.16 2.90
N VAL A 220 0.67 0.70 1.74
CA VAL A 220 1.37 0.50 0.47
C VAL A 220 1.70 1.83 -0.17
N GLY A 221 2.83 1.90 -0.87
CA GLY A 221 3.25 3.14 -1.48
C GLY A 221 4.69 3.10 -1.98
N TYR A 222 5.25 4.30 -2.17
CA TYR A 222 6.65 4.45 -2.53
C TYR A 222 7.23 5.75 -1.99
N VAL A 223 8.54 5.72 -1.76
CA VAL A 223 9.36 6.86 -1.36
C VAL A 223 10.25 7.23 -2.52
N GLU A 224 10.10 8.45 -3.02
CA GLU A 224 11.01 9.03 -4.02
C GLU A 224 12.06 9.86 -3.30
N ARG A 225 13.31 9.46 -3.44
CA ARG A 225 14.50 10.24 -3.06
C ARG A 225 15.16 10.79 -4.32
N GLN A 226 16.12 11.71 -4.16
CA GLN A 226 16.80 12.33 -5.28
C GLN A 226 17.44 11.31 -6.25
N ASP A 227 17.94 10.20 -5.74
CA ASP A 227 18.74 9.22 -6.48
C ASP A 227 18.10 7.83 -6.61
N ASN A 228 16.97 7.56 -5.93
CA ASN A 228 16.34 6.25 -5.94
C ASN A 228 14.84 6.29 -5.56
N VAL A 229 14.13 5.23 -5.89
CA VAL A 229 12.73 5.01 -5.47
C VAL A 229 12.61 3.67 -4.76
N TYR A 230 11.87 3.65 -3.64
CA TYR A 230 11.60 2.44 -2.87
C TYR A 230 10.10 2.20 -2.81
N PHE A 231 9.65 1.14 -3.47
CA PHE A 231 8.25 0.71 -3.41
C PHE A 231 8.06 -0.23 -2.23
N PHE A 232 6.95 -0.11 -1.52
CA PHE A 232 6.69 -0.94 -0.36
C PHE A 232 5.24 -1.37 -0.22
N ALA A 233 5.04 -2.55 0.37
CA ALA A 233 3.76 -3.05 0.84
C ALA A 233 3.94 -3.72 2.19
N THR A 234 3.42 -3.10 3.24
CA THR A 234 3.33 -3.69 4.58
C THR A 234 1.92 -4.21 4.78
N ARG A 235 1.81 -5.48 5.17
CA ARG A 235 0.55 -6.14 5.51
C ARG A 235 0.61 -6.71 6.91
N LEU A 236 -0.42 -6.44 7.70
CA LEU A 236 -0.65 -6.99 9.04
C LEU A 236 -1.89 -7.86 9.03
N ILE A 237 -1.83 -8.98 9.73
CA ILE A 237 -2.99 -9.87 9.90
C ILE A 237 -3.10 -10.27 11.37
N LYS A 238 -4.33 -10.28 11.89
CA LYS A 238 -4.64 -10.87 13.18
C LYS A 238 -6.06 -11.45 13.22
N PRO A 239 -6.34 -12.43 14.09
CA PRO A 239 -7.71 -12.81 14.40
C PRO A 239 -8.49 -11.60 14.95
N ARG A 240 -9.75 -11.44 14.55
CA ARG A 240 -10.60 -10.34 15.06
C ARG A 240 -10.86 -10.46 16.57
N SER A 241 -10.85 -11.67 17.09
CA SER A 241 -10.98 -11.96 18.51
C SER A 241 -9.79 -11.51 19.37
N THR A 242 -8.63 -11.23 18.75
CA THR A 242 -7.43 -10.78 19.44
C THR A 242 -7.37 -9.24 19.43
N PRO A 243 -7.62 -8.55 20.56
CA PRO A 243 -7.55 -7.10 20.60
C PRO A 243 -6.12 -6.59 20.37
N ASN A 244 -5.98 -5.57 19.52
CA ASN A 244 -4.75 -4.79 19.43
C ASN A 244 -5.11 -3.33 19.13
N ARG A 245 -5.03 -2.47 20.16
CA ARG A 245 -5.39 -1.05 20.06
C ARG A 245 -4.48 -0.29 19.10
N ARG A 246 -3.26 -0.76 18.88
CA ARG A 246 -2.27 -0.15 18.00
C ARG A 246 -2.32 -0.69 16.57
N PHE A 247 -3.20 -1.64 16.22
CA PHE A 247 -3.27 -2.25 14.90
C PHE A 247 -3.24 -1.25 13.75
N GLY A 248 -4.02 -0.17 13.89
CA GLY A 248 -4.06 0.91 12.90
C GLY A 248 -2.74 1.67 12.78
N ALA A 249 -2.08 2.00 13.90
CA ALA A 249 -0.80 2.71 13.93
C ALA A 249 0.36 1.79 13.49
N CYS A 250 0.37 0.54 13.92
CA CYS A 250 1.46 -0.41 13.63
C CYS A 250 1.75 -0.58 12.14
N ARG A 251 0.75 -0.42 11.25
CA ARG A 251 0.98 -0.44 9.78
C ARG A 251 2.02 0.60 9.36
N LEU A 252 1.90 1.81 9.91
CA LEU A 252 2.77 2.93 9.60
C LEU A 252 4.08 2.84 10.39
N ASP A 253 3.99 2.55 11.69
CA ASP A 253 5.14 2.46 12.59
C ASP A 253 6.16 1.42 12.10
N ILE A 254 5.69 0.22 11.76
CA ILE A 254 6.52 -0.88 11.24
C ILE A 254 7.19 -0.47 9.93
N THR A 255 6.41 0.04 8.98
CA THR A 255 6.95 0.45 7.67
C THR A 255 8.00 1.54 7.84
N LYS A 256 7.69 2.59 8.61
CA LYS A 256 8.65 3.70 8.85
C LYS A 256 9.89 3.19 9.56
N ALA A 257 9.76 2.31 10.55
CA ALA A 257 10.91 1.74 11.25
C ALA A 257 11.82 0.93 10.30
N ILE A 258 11.25 0.13 9.41
CA ILE A 258 12.00 -0.62 8.40
C ILE A 258 12.69 0.33 7.42
N LEU A 259 11.96 1.31 6.88
CA LEU A 259 12.54 2.27 5.93
C LEU A 259 13.64 3.12 6.56
N ARG A 260 13.56 3.45 7.88
CA ARG A 260 14.64 4.11 8.63
C ARG A 260 15.85 3.21 8.81
N GLN A 261 15.66 1.94 9.17
CA GLN A 261 16.78 0.97 9.25
C GLN A 261 17.51 0.84 7.91
N MET A 262 16.81 1.05 6.80
CA MET A 262 17.37 1.05 5.44
C MET A 262 17.90 2.43 5.01
N GLN A 263 17.84 3.46 5.86
CA GLN A 263 18.24 4.85 5.56
C GLN A 263 17.43 5.45 4.38
N VAL A 264 16.19 4.98 4.17
CA VAL A 264 15.26 5.49 3.17
C VAL A 264 14.45 6.68 3.72
N LEU A 265 14.12 6.65 5.00
CA LEU A 265 13.55 7.77 5.76
C LEU A 265 14.54 8.20 6.84
N ASP A 266 14.40 9.43 7.28
CA ASP A 266 15.18 10.02 8.38
C ASP A 266 14.66 9.57 9.75
#